data_4820797739508210b6b02fad8b5b9897
#
_entry.id   4820797739508210b6b02fad8b5b9897
#
_cell.length_a   1.000
_cell.length_b   1.000
_cell.length_c   1.000
_cell.angle_alpha   90.00
_cell.angle_beta   90.00
_cell.angle_gamma   90.00
#
_symmetry.space_group_name_H-M   'P 1'
#
loop_
_entity.id
_entity.type
_entity.pdbx_description
1 polymer ?
#
loop_
_entity_poly.entity_id
_entity_poly.type
_entity_poly.pdbx_seq_one_letter_code
_entity_poly.pdbx_strand_id
1 'polypeptide(L)'
;MKFIGRQIGWCRLLGFLSIVWLLFVLMVLGFFHLEPDTKYSKRLNEVIKDMELLKSKNVELRALIKECNLISISEGKQELSNNGEHGLVIHSPNNDDPNNNYEITRIRLSNNVQEFWYYVNSELTKFKTEVVNYSPLLASKLEQVISETAEHKRSLVQDLNTLQASDSFEAWRLKESHDLSDLVQRRLEYLQNPSDCRTAKKLVCTLNKGCGYGCQLHHVVYCFIVAYATQRTLILKSKGWRYARGGWEEVFEPVSKTCTSPEGASTSSWPGHDETQVIKLPVIDSISPRPAYLPLSIPKDLEPRLSRLHGDPIVWWIGQILKYLFKPQPKTRDFLSKYGEKINFQKPIVGVHIRRTDKVGTEAAFHHVDEYMAGVEEYYKQLALKQTVDVKRVYVATDDPQVLTEIKEKYPQYTVLGDPSIALTASVGRRYSESSLMGIITDIHFLSNCDFLVCTFSSQICRVAYEYMNTMFPDASMQYKSLDDIYYFGGQISRIHVAVLPHTPKDPSEMELVVGDKISVAGNHWNGYSKGTNLRTNQLALYPTFKVVPRVETADFPTYPQVPASMTWSRVDWNTSHAFRHTPFVKGLVIPWDHFNLKYFFNSGFTVNSLW
;
A
#
# COMPACT_ATOMS: atom_id res chain seq x y z
N MET A 1 -77.58 -54.45 -23.51
CA MET A 1 -76.45 -54.02 -24.38
C MET A 1 -75.95 -52.57 -24.13
N LYS A 2 -76.18 -51.93 -22.95
CA LYS A 2 -75.65 -50.57 -22.62
C LYS A 2 -74.51 -50.52 -21.60
N PHE A 3 -74.05 -51.68 -21.08
CA PHE A 3 -73.00 -51.74 -20.04
C PHE A 3 -71.63 -52.05 -20.60
N ILE A 4 -71.52 -52.70 -21.76
CA ILE A 4 -70.21 -53.10 -22.33
C ILE A 4 -69.53 -51.96 -23.08
N GLY A 5 -70.27 -50.99 -23.64
CA GLY A 5 -69.71 -49.84 -24.36
C GLY A 5 -68.97 -48.80 -23.46
N ARG A 6 -69.33 -48.74 -22.17
CA ARG A 6 -68.75 -47.77 -21.22
C ARG A 6 -67.36 -48.26 -20.69
N GLN A 7 -67.15 -49.56 -20.58
CA GLN A 7 -65.85 -50.09 -20.11
C GLN A 7 -64.77 -49.96 -21.17
N ILE A 8 -65.10 -50.10 -22.45
CA ILE A 8 -64.14 -49.95 -23.56
C ILE A 8 -63.64 -48.51 -23.69
N GLY A 9 -64.49 -47.51 -23.36
CA GLY A 9 -64.11 -46.12 -23.33
C GLY A 9 -63.08 -45.80 -22.22
N TRP A 10 -63.29 -46.34 -21.03
CA TRP A 10 -62.38 -46.15 -19.89
C TRP A 10 -61.03 -46.85 -20.07
N CYS A 11 -60.99 -48.05 -20.64
CA CYS A 11 -59.73 -48.73 -20.95
C CYS A 11 -58.90 -47.96 -21.99
N ARG A 12 -59.57 -47.37 -23.01
CA ARG A 12 -58.87 -46.50 -23.99
C ARG A 12 -58.38 -45.19 -23.38
N LEU A 13 -59.14 -44.58 -22.47
CA LEU A 13 -58.71 -43.36 -21.76
C LEU A 13 -57.55 -43.63 -20.82
N LEU A 14 -57.59 -44.71 -20.05
CA LEU A 14 -56.49 -45.15 -19.19
C LEU A 14 -55.23 -45.54 -20.00
N GLY A 15 -55.39 -46.19 -21.13
CA GLY A 15 -54.29 -46.48 -22.04
C GLY A 15 -53.68 -45.21 -22.62
N PHE A 16 -54.47 -44.23 -23.02
CA PHE A 16 -53.97 -42.95 -23.50
C PHE A 16 -53.26 -42.17 -22.40
N LEU A 17 -53.80 -42.09 -21.18
CA LEU A 17 -53.18 -41.45 -20.03
C LEU A 17 -51.86 -42.16 -19.64
N SER A 18 -51.80 -43.48 -19.74
CA SER A 18 -50.55 -44.23 -19.47
C SER A 18 -49.48 -43.92 -20.52
N ILE A 19 -49.84 -43.79 -21.79
CA ILE A 19 -48.90 -43.41 -22.86
C ILE A 19 -48.42 -41.95 -22.66
N VAL A 20 -49.31 -41.02 -22.34
CA VAL A 20 -48.96 -39.62 -22.06
C VAL A 20 -48.03 -39.56 -20.84
N TRP A 21 -48.34 -40.34 -19.80
CA TRP A 21 -47.46 -40.40 -18.60
C TRP A 21 -46.09 -41.02 -18.91
N LEU A 22 -46.04 -42.05 -19.73
CA LEU A 22 -44.80 -42.68 -20.18
C LEU A 22 -43.95 -41.72 -21.02
N LEU A 23 -44.58 -40.95 -21.93
CA LEU A 23 -43.94 -39.92 -22.72
C LEU A 23 -43.40 -38.77 -21.83
N PHE A 24 -44.17 -38.39 -20.80
CA PHE A 24 -43.75 -37.41 -19.83
C PHE A 24 -42.52 -37.91 -19.01
N VAL A 25 -42.55 -39.16 -18.55
CA VAL A 25 -41.42 -39.77 -17.87
C VAL A 25 -40.18 -39.87 -18.77
N LEU A 26 -40.36 -40.25 -20.05
CA LEU A 26 -39.25 -40.29 -21.03
C LEU A 26 -38.72 -38.87 -21.34
N MET A 27 -39.61 -37.88 -21.38
CA MET A 27 -39.22 -36.46 -21.53
C MET A 27 -38.42 -35.96 -20.30
N VAL A 28 -38.85 -36.29 -19.10
CA VAL A 28 -38.15 -35.94 -17.86
C VAL A 28 -36.82 -36.69 -17.78
N LEU A 29 -36.76 -37.97 -18.10
CA LEU A 29 -35.51 -38.72 -18.15
C LEU A 29 -34.59 -38.25 -19.27
N GLY A 30 -35.11 -37.78 -20.40
CA GLY A 30 -34.33 -37.11 -21.46
C GLY A 30 -33.77 -35.78 -21.04
N PHE A 31 -34.50 -35.01 -20.21
CA PHE A 31 -33.97 -33.77 -19.62
C PHE A 31 -32.87 -34.02 -18.58
N PHE A 32 -32.89 -35.19 -17.89
CA PHE A 32 -31.80 -35.57 -16.98
C PHE A 32 -30.60 -36.17 -17.70
N HIS A 33 -30.69 -36.49 -19.01
CA HIS A 33 -29.59 -36.88 -19.88
C HIS A 33 -29.09 -35.76 -20.81
N LEU A 34 -29.40 -34.52 -20.50
CA LEU A 34 -28.64 -33.37 -21.04
C LEU A 34 -27.24 -33.48 -20.46
N GLU A 35 -26.28 -33.86 -21.32
CA GLU A 35 -24.85 -33.91 -20.99
C GLU A 35 -24.46 -32.68 -20.21
N PRO A 36 -23.76 -32.80 -19.06
CA PRO A 36 -23.21 -31.64 -18.38
C PRO A 36 -22.33 -30.92 -19.39
N ASP A 37 -22.62 -29.63 -19.58
CA ASP A 37 -21.94 -28.74 -20.53
C ASP A 37 -20.43 -29.01 -20.45
N THR A 38 -19.87 -29.63 -21.47
CA THR A 38 -18.48 -30.11 -21.50
C THR A 38 -17.46 -29.01 -21.24
N LYS A 39 -17.87 -27.78 -21.39
CA LYS A 39 -17.05 -26.59 -21.13
C LYS A 39 -16.84 -26.35 -19.62
N TYR A 40 -17.87 -26.57 -18.79
CA TYR A 40 -17.76 -26.42 -17.33
C TYR A 40 -17.03 -27.59 -16.68
N SER A 41 -17.29 -28.80 -17.14
CA SER A 41 -16.56 -29.99 -16.70
C SER A 41 -15.06 -29.92 -17.04
N LYS A 42 -14.70 -29.37 -18.22
CA LYS A 42 -13.29 -29.13 -18.58
C LYS A 42 -12.64 -28.09 -17.67
N ARG A 43 -13.30 -26.96 -17.44
CA ARG A 43 -12.78 -25.91 -16.54
C ARG A 43 -12.62 -26.40 -15.09
N LEU A 44 -13.60 -27.16 -14.59
CA LEU A 44 -13.51 -27.73 -13.24
C LEU A 44 -12.34 -28.70 -13.13
N ASN A 45 -12.13 -29.54 -14.14
CA ASN A 45 -11.01 -30.49 -14.19
C ASN A 45 -9.65 -29.75 -14.32
N GLU A 46 -9.58 -28.64 -15.05
CA GLU A 46 -8.39 -27.79 -15.12
C GLU A 46 -8.08 -27.15 -13.76
N VAL A 47 -9.08 -26.59 -13.07
CA VAL A 47 -8.91 -26.02 -11.73
C VAL A 47 -8.49 -27.08 -10.70
N ILE A 48 -9.09 -28.27 -10.75
CA ILE A 48 -8.69 -29.40 -9.89
C ILE A 48 -7.23 -29.78 -10.16
N LYS A 49 -6.85 -29.89 -11.43
CA LYS A 49 -5.47 -30.20 -11.83
C LYS A 49 -4.47 -29.13 -11.39
N ASP A 50 -4.83 -27.87 -11.50
CA ASP A 50 -4.00 -26.75 -11.02
C ASP A 50 -3.89 -26.74 -9.48
N MET A 51 -4.96 -27.08 -8.77
CA MET A 51 -4.93 -27.27 -7.31
C MET A 51 -4.05 -28.45 -6.89
N GLU A 52 -4.10 -29.57 -7.60
CA GLU A 52 -3.22 -30.72 -7.35
C GLU A 52 -1.76 -30.39 -7.63
N LEU A 53 -1.48 -29.63 -8.70
CA LEU A 53 -0.14 -29.13 -9.01
C LEU A 53 0.38 -28.17 -7.93
N LEU A 54 -0.47 -27.27 -7.43
CA LEU A 54 -0.13 -26.36 -6.33
C LEU A 54 0.12 -27.13 -5.03
N LYS A 55 -0.69 -28.15 -4.75
CA LYS A 55 -0.50 -29.01 -3.58
C LYS A 55 0.82 -29.80 -3.67
N SER A 56 1.15 -30.32 -4.85
CA SER A 56 2.43 -30.99 -5.11
C SER A 56 3.61 -30.03 -4.92
N LYS A 57 3.55 -28.81 -5.47
CA LYS A 57 4.59 -27.79 -5.29
C LYS A 57 4.73 -27.32 -3.84
N ASN A 58 3.65 -27.27 -3.08
CA ASN A 58 3.70 -26.93 -1.65
C ASN A 58 4.39 -28.03 -0.83
N VAL A 59 4.17 -29.30 -1.18
CA VAL A 59 4.88 -30.43 -0.57
C VAL A 59 6.37 -30.39 -0.91
N GLU A 60 6.73 -30.09 -2.16
CA GLU A 60 8.10 -29.95 -2.62
C GLU A 60 8.83 -28.78 -1.93
N LEU A 61 8.16 -27.63 -1.81
CA LEU A 61 8.66 -26.46 -1.06
C LEU A 61 8.89 -26.79 0.42
N ARG A 62 7.98 -27.52 1.07
CA ARG A 62 8.15 -27.96 2.45
C ARG A 62 9.31 -28.94 2.63
N ALA A 63 9.53 -29.81 1.62
CA ALA A 63 10.68 -30.70 1.60
C ALA A 63 12.00 -29.93 1.46
N LEU A 64 12.07 -28.96 0.55
CA LEU A 64 13.22 -28.07 0.36
C LEU A 64 13.53 -27.24 1.61
N ILE A 65 12.52 -26.68 2.28
CA ILE A 65 12.70 -25.95 3.56
C ILE A 65 13.27 -26.89 4.64
N LYS A 66 12.77 -28.13 4.69
CA LYS A 66 13.28 -29.13 5.63
C LYS A 66 14.72 -29.53 5.32
N GLU A 67 15.07 -29.62 4.06
CA GLU A 67 16.43 -29.94 3.59
C GLU A 67 17.38 -28.77 3.85
N CYS A 68 16.98 -27.53 3.60
CA CYS A 68 17.75 -26.33 3.96
C CYS A 68 17.99 -26.23 5.48
N ASN A 69 16.98 -26.55 6.31
CA ASN A 69 17.15 -26.57 7.76
C ASN A 69 18.07 -27.70 8.24
N LEU A 70 18.10 -28.85 7.53
CA LEU A 70 19.03 -29.95 7.84
C LEU A 70 20.46 -29.61 7.42
N ILE A 71 20.64 -28.89 6.30
CA ILE A 71 21.96 -28.43 5.83
C ILE A 71 22.54 -27.41 6.81
N SER A 72 21.72 -26.44 7.27
CA SER A 72 22.19 -25.45 8.27
C SER A 72 22.53 -26.09 9.63
N ILE A 73 21.87 -27.19 10.02
CA ILE A 73 22.18 -27.95 11.24
C ILE A 73 23.43 -28.82 11.05
N SER A 74 23.68 -29.32 9.82
CA SER A 74 24.89 -30.11 9.53
C SER A 74 26.16 -29.25 9.40
N GLU A 75 26.05 -28.05 8.83
CA GLU A 75 27.16 -27.08 8.76
C GLU A 75 27.56 -26.57 10.15
N GLY A 76 26.59 -26.26 11.03
CA GLY A 76 26.85 -25.86 12.41
C GLY A 76 27.43 -26.95 13.32
N LYS A 77 27.45 -28.22 12.90
CA LYS A 77 28.10 -29.32 13.65
C LYS A 77 29.52 -29.69 13.17
N GLN A 78 29.92 -29.20 11.98
CA GLN A 78 31.26 -29.50 11.44
C GLN A 78 32.33 -28.50 11.85
N GLU A 79 32.00 -27.34 12.42
CA GLU A 79 33.01 -26.35 12.89
C GLU A 79 33.63 -26.63 14.28
N LEU A 80 33.29 -27.73 14.95
CA LEU A 80 33.80 -28.05 16.29
C LEU A 80 34.92 -29.12 16.32
N SER A 81 35.52 -29.47 15.17
CA SER A 81 36.64 -30.38 15.16
C SER A 81 37.56 -30.13 13.95
N ASN A 82 38.50 -29.20 14.08
CA ASN A 82 39.88 -29.35 13.63
C ASN A 82 40.68 -28.06 13.87
N ASN A 83 41.61 -28.14 14.87
CA ASN A 83 42.77 -27.25 14.99
C ASN A 83 43.78 -27.60 13.91
N GLY A 84 44.25 -26.61 13.13
CA GLY A 84 45.36 -26.76 12.19
C GLY A 84 45.55 -25.51 11.33
N GLU A 85 46.61 -24.76 11.65
CA GLU A 85 47.08 -23.54 11.00
C GLU A 85 46.97 -23.49 9.46
N HIS A 86 46.33 -22.46 8.92
CA HIS A 86 46.88 -21.49 7.94
C HIS A 86 45.80 -20.45 7.60
N GLY A 87 46.12 -19.20 7.82
CA GLY A 87 45.23 -18.08 7.73
C GLY A 87 44.69 -17.78 6.31
N LEU A 88 43.43 -17.95 6.17
CA LEU A 88 42.57 -17.15 5.29
C LEU A 88 41.62 -16.41 6.23
N VAL A 89 41.86 -15.11 6.42
CA VAL A 89 40.93 -14.23 7.09
C VAL A 89 39.71 -14.10 6.16
N ILE A 90 38.82 -15.04 6.28
CA ILE A 90 37.43 -14.85 5.80
C ILE A 90 36.87 -13.84 6.79
N HIS A 91 36.76 -12.58 6.37
CA HIS A 91 35.88 -11.63 7.04
C HIS A 91 34.51 -12.27 7.13
N SER A 92 34.16 -12.77 8.30
CA SER A 92 32.79 -13.07 8.66
C SER A 92 31.99 -11.80 8.36
N PRO A 93 31.01 -11.81 7.45
CA PRO A 93 30.08 -10.68 7.33
C PRO A 93 29.48 -10.50 8.71
N ASN A 94 29.46 -9.27 9.21
CA ASN A 94 28.71 -8.94 10.41
C ASN A 94 27.33 -9.58 10.27
N ASN A 95 26.98 -10.50 11.16
CA ASN A 95 25.74 -11.27 11.13
C ASN A 95 24.47 -10.39 11.27
N ASP A 96 24.63 -9.07 11.30
CA ASP A 96 23.56 -8.10 11.55
C ASP A 96 22.92 -7.54 10.25
N ASP A 97 23.46 -7.86 9.06
CA ASP A 97 22.97 -7.33 7.78
C ASP A 97 22.38 -8.47 6.92
N PRO A 98 21.07 -8.46 6.61
CA PRO A 98 20.45 -9.51 5.80
C PRO A 98 21.01 -9.52 4.37
N ASN A 99 21.08 -10.70 3.78
CA ASN A 99 21.41 -10.83 2.36
C ASN A 99 20.37 -10.06 1.50
N ASN A 100 20.84 -9.30 0.51
CA ASN A 100 20.00 -8.52 -0.38
C ASN A 100 18.88 -9.35 -1.01
N ASN A 101 19.19 -10.57 -1.46
CA ASN A 101 18.20 -11.47 -2.07
C ASN A 101 17.14 -11.92 -1.07
N TYR A 102 17.47 -12.05 0.21
CA TYR A 102 16.51 -12.43 1.25
C TYR A 102 15.39 -11.37 1.37
N GLU A 103 15.75 -10.10 1.57
CA GLU A 103 14.76 -9.04 1.75
C GLU A 103 13.90 -8.80 0.50
N ILE A 104 14.52 -8.78 -0.69
CA ILE A 104 13.80 -8.66 -1.95
C ILE A 104 12.83 -9.84 -2.15
N THR A 105 13.26 -11.06 -1.81
CA THR A 105 12.42 -12.26 -1.93
C THR A 105 11.29 -12.23 -0.91
N ARG A 106 11.52 -11.78 0.32
CA ARG A 106 10.52 -11.61 1.36
C ARG A 106 9.40 -10.65 0.92
N ILE A 107 9.77 -9.48 0.40
CA ILE A 107 8.82 -8.48 -0.13
C ILE A 107 8.02 -9.08 -1.30
N ARG A 108 8.70 -9.74 -2.23
CA ARG A 108 8.06 -10.38 -3.39
C ARG A 108 7.11 -11.50 -2.98
N LEU A 109 7.47 -12.31 -1.99
CA LEU A 109 6.62 -13.40 -1.50
C LEU A 109 5.33 -12.87 -0.89
N SER A 110 5.41 -11.80 -0.08
CA SER A 110 4.23 -11.13 0.48
C SER A 110 3.28 -10.62 -0.61
N ASN A 111 3.82 -9.99 -1.65
CA ASN A 111 3.03 -9.53 -2.81
C ASN A 111 2.39 -10.71 -3.56
N ASN A 112 3.14 -11.79 -3.80
CA ASN A 112 2.63 -12.95 -4.54
C ASN A 112 1.50 -13.68 -3.79
N VAL A 113 1.56 -13.77 -2.45
CA VAL A 113 0.46 -14.32 -1.65
C VAL A 113 -0.81 -13.49 -1.82
N GLN A 114 -0.68 -12.17 -1.86
CA GLN A 114 -1.82 -11.28 -2.07
C GLN A 114 -2.40 -11.39 -3.50
N GLU A 115 -1.55 -11.43 -4.53
CA GLU A 115 -1.97 -11.60 -5.93
C GLU A 115 -2.61 -12.98 -6.17
N PHE A 116 -2.08 -14.03 -5.54
CA PHE A 116 -2.69 -15.35 -5.56
C PHE A 116 -4.11 -15.33 -4.96
N TRP A 117 -4.29 -14.66 -3.83
CA TRP A 117 -5.60 -14.50 -3.21
C TRP A 117 -6.58 -13.73 -4.12
N TYR A 118 -6.13 -12.65 -4.74
CA TYR A 118 -6.97 -11.90 -5.67
C TYR A 118 -7.46 -12.77 -6.82
N TYR A 119 -6.59 -13.59 -7.40
CA TYR A 119 -6.94 -14.51 -8.47
C TYR A 119 -7.99 -15.55 -8.00
N VAL A 120 -7.69 -16.28 -6.94
CA VAL A 120 -8.58 -17.34 -6.43
C VAL A 120 -9.95 -16.81 -6.04
N ASN A 121 -9.98 -15.70 -5.29
CA ASN A 121 -11.23 -15.07 -4.88
C ASN A 121 -12.05 -14.57 -6.07
N SER A 122 -11.41 -13.99 -7.08
CA SER A 122 -12.09 -13.52 -8.28
C SER A 122 -12.71 -14.69 -9.08
N GLU A 123 -11.95 -15.74 -9.32
CA GLU A 123 -12.46 -16.90 -10.11
C GLU A 123 -13.59 -17.64 -9.38
N LEU A 124 -13.46 -17.87 -8.08
CA LEU A 124 -14.53 -18.49 -7.28
C LEU A 124 -15.79 -17.60 -7.22
N THR A 125 -15.62 -16.28 -7.10
CA THR A 125 -16.75 -15.33 -7.08
C THR A 125 -17.45 -15.27 -8.43
N LYS A 126 -16.73 -15.28 -9.55
CA LYS A 126 -17.30 -15.35 -10.89
C LYS A 126 -18.12 -16.65 -11.04
N PHE A 127 -17.53 -17.78 -10.68
CA PHE A 127 -18.21 -19.06 -10.77
C PHE A 127 -19.45 -19.12 -9.87
N LYS A 128 -19.39 -18.60 -8.64
CA LYS A 128 -20.56 -18.47 -7.77
C LYS A 128 -21.66 -17.65 -8.43
N THR A 129 -21.32 -16.52 -9.05
CA THR A 129 -22.29 -15.65 -9.73
C THR A 129 -22.93 -16.34 -10.93
N GLU A 130 -22.19 -17.13 -11.68
CA GLU A 130 -22.70 -17.90 -12.82
C GLU A 130 -23.71 -18.98 -12.40
N VAL A 131 -23.49 -19.64 -11.27
CA VAL A 131 -24.32 -20.79 -10.84
C VAL A 131 -25.47 -20.42 -9.91
N VAL A 132 -25.50 -19.23 -9.34
CA VAL A 132 -26.48 -18.83 -8.31
C VAL A 132 -27.93 -18.99 -8.78
N ASN A 133 -28.21 -18.69 -10.04
CA ASN A 133 -29.54 -18.79 -10.63
C ASN A 133 -29.96 -20.23 -10.99
N TYR A 134 -29.00 -21.14 -11.14
CA TYR A 134 -29.25 -22.52 -11.52
C TYR A 134 -29.21 -23.48 -10.33
N SER A 135 -28.35 -23.24 -9.36
CA SER A 135 -28.19 -24.05 -8.17
C SER A 135 -27.79 -23.23 -6.95
N PRO A 136 -28.78 -22.73 -6.19
CA PRO A 136 -28.49 -21.98 -4.94
C PRO A 136 -27.67 -22.79 -3.94
N LEU A 137 -27.81 -24.13 -3.92
CA LEU A 137 -27.00 -25.01 -3.07
C LEU A 137 -25.52 -24.98 -3.46
N LEU A 138 -25.21 -25.01 -4.77
CA LEU A 138 -23.84 -24.93 -5.25
C LEU A 138 -23.27 -23.54 -4.98
N ALA A 139 -24.03 -22.47 -5.17
CA ALA A 139 -23.61 -21.12 -4.84
C ALA A 139 -23.29 -20.97 -3.35
N SER A 140 -24.09 -21.57 -2.45
CA SER A 140 -23.81 -21.60 -1.00
C SER A 140 -22.53 -22.38 -0.67
N LYS A 141 -22.29 -23.52 -1.32
CA LYS A 141 -21.03 -24.27 -1.14
C LYS A 141 -19.81 -23.46 -1.62
N LEU A 142 -19.94 -22.75 -2.74
CA LEU A 142 -18.87 -21.88 -3.23
C LEU A 142 -18.58 -20.72 -2.28
N GLU A 143 -19.62 -20.14 -1.66
CA GLU A 143 -19.44 -19.13 -0.61
C GLU A 143 -18.63 -19.68 0.57
N GLN A 144 -18.95 -20.92 1.00
CA GLN A 144 -18.17 -21.58 2.04
C GLN A 144 -16.70 -21.78 1.62
N VAL A 145 -16.44 -22.24 0.38
CA VAL A 145 -15.07 -22.42 -0.16
C VAL A 145 -14.33 -21.08 -0.20
N ILE A 146 -14.98 -19.99 -0.62
CA ILE A 146 -14.40 -18.64 -0.62
C ILE A 146 -13.99 -18.25 0.80
N SER A 147 -14.89 -18.47 1.78
CA SER A 147 -14.63 -18.15 3.19
C SER A 147 -13.45 -18.95 3.75
N GLU A 148 -13.43 -20.26 3.51
CA GLU A 148 -12.35 -21.15 3.95
C GLU A 148 -11.01 -20.79 3.28
N THR A 149 -11.01 -20.50 1.99
CA THR A 149 -9.80 -20.08 1.26
C THR A 149 -9.28 -18.73 1.79
N ALA A 150 -10.16 -17.82 2.21
CA ALA A 150 -9.77 -16.58 2.88
C ALA A 150 -9.07 -16.86 4.23
N GLU A 151 -9.51 -17.88 4.98
CA GLU A 151 -8.84 -18.29 6.22
C GLU A 151 -7.44 -18.87 5.94
N HIS A 152 -7.31 -19.73 4.93
CA HIS A 152 -6.00 -20.22 4.49
C HIS A 152 -5.06 -19.09 4.09
N LYS A 153 -5.56 -18.10 3.35
CA LYS A 153 -4.77 -16.89 3.00
C LYS A 153 -4.30 -16.15 4.26
N ARG A 154 -5.21 -15.93 5.23
CA ARG A 154 -4.84 -15.26 6.49
C ARG A 154 -3.78 -16.04 7.27
N SER A 155 -3.88 -17.36 7.31
CA SER A 155 -2.87 -18.22 7.92
C SER A 155 -1.51 -18.08 7.24
N LEU A 156 -1.46 -18.10 5.89
CA LEU A 156 -0.21 -17.90 5.14
C LEU A 156 0.42 -16.52 5.42
N VAL A 157 -0.39 -15.47 5.49
CA VAL A 157 0.10 -14.12 5.85
C VAL A 157 0.63 -14.10 7.29
N GLN A 158 -0.03 -14.81 8.21
CA GLN A 158 0.46 -14.92 9.59
C GLN A 158 1.78 -15.69 9.68
N ASP A 159 1.94 -16.76 8.91
CA ASP A 159 3.20 -17.51 8.83
C ASP A 159 4.33 -16.64 8.28
N LEU A 160 4.08 -15.84 7.24
CA LEU A 160 5.05 -14.87 6.72
C LEU A 160 5.45 -13.81 7.76
N ASN A 161 4.47 -13.27 8.49
CA ASN A 161 4.74 -12.31 9.56
C ASN A 161 5.56 -12.94 10.70
N THR A 162 5.26 -14.20 11.02
CA THR A 162 6.01 -14.97 12.04
C THR A 162 7.44 -15.24 11.58
N LEU A 163 7.62 -15.62 10.31
CA LEU A 163 8.94 -15.81 9.71
C LEU A 163 9.75 -14.51 9.78
N GLN A 164 9.15 -13.38 9.40
CA GLN A 164 9.78 -12.06 9.48
C GLN A 164 10.15 -11.67 10.93
N ALA A 165 9.30 -11.96 11.91
CA ALA A 165 9.58 -11.68 13.31
C ALA A 165 10.67 -12.59 13.89
N SER A 166 10.88 -13.77 13.30
CA SER A 166 11.83 -14.78 13.75
C SER A 166 13.19 -14.71 13.05
N ASP A 167 13.32 -13.87 11.99
CA ASP A 167 14.54 -13.80 11.16
C ASP A 167 15.67 -12.97 11.78
N SER A 168 15.44 -12.38 12.96
CA SER A 168 16.39 -11.52 13.71
C SER A 168 16.77 -10.20 13.02
N PHE A 169 16.16 -9.85 11.87
CA PHE A 169 16.50 -8.64 11.12
C PHE A 169 15.54 -7.45 11.38
N GLU A 170 14.60 -7.56 12.32
CA GLU A 170 13.67 -6.47 12.63
C GLU A 170 14.41 -5.21 13.12
N ALA A 171 15.40 -5.39 14.00
CA ALA A 171 16.22 -4.29 14.50
C ALA A 171 17.03 -3.62 13.36
N TRP A 172 17.54 -4.40 12.41
CA TRP A 172 18.20 -3.88 11.23
C TRP A 172 17.23 -3.07 10.35
N ARG A 173 16.03 -3.60 10.06
CA ARG A 173 15.01 -2.89 9.25
C ARG A 173 14.64 -1.55 9.87
N LEU A 174 14.41 -1.52 11.18
CA LEU A 174 14.11 -0.29 11.92
C LEU A 174 15.26 0.71 11.82
N LYS A 175 16.50 0.26 12.08
CA LYS A 175 17.69 1.09 12.01
C LYS A 175 17.92 1.63 10.59
N GLU A 176 17.85 0.77 9.57
CA GLU A 176 18.09 1.13 8.17
C GLU A 176 17.03 2.14 7.67
N SER A 177 15.76 1.94 8.03
CA SER A 177 14.68 2.88 7.74
C SER A 177 14.92 4.24 8.37
N HIS A 178 15.35 4.26 9.65
CA HIS A 178 15.69 5.49 10.36
C HIS A 178 16.88 6.19 9.74
N ASP A 179 17.98 5.46 9.47
CA ASP A 179 19.22 6.02 8.92
C ASP A 179 19.00 6.62 7.52
N LEU A 180 18.20 5.95 6.65
CA LEU A 180 17.81 6.47 5.33
C LEU A 180 16.95 7.73 5.45
N SER A 181 15.93 7.69 6.31
CA SER A 181 15.05 8.83 6.54
C SER A 181 15.84 10.03 7.08
N ASP A 182 16.72 9.81 8.08
CA ASP A 182 17.54 10.86 8.66
C ASP A 182 18.52 11.45 7.63
N LEU A 183 19.16 10.62 6.82
CA LEU A 183 20.03 11.08 5.73
C LEU A 183 19.29 12.03 4.77
N VAL A 184 18.10 11.65 4.33
CA VAL A 184 17.29 12.48 3.42
C VAL A 184 16.86 13.77 4.12
N GLN A 185 16.38 13.71 5.38
CA GLN A 185 15.97 14.90 6.12
C GLN A 185 17.14 15.88 6.31
N ARG A 186 18.34 15.40 6.62
CA ARG A 186 19.56 16.25 6.73
C ARG A 186 19.97 16.87 5.40
N ARG A 187 19.86 16.13 4.28
CA ARG A 187 20.11 16.68 2.93
C ARG A 187 19.13 17.80 2.59
N LEU A 188 17.85 17.62 2.92
CA LEU A 188 16.80 18.62 2.71
C LEU A 188 17.03 19.85 3.59
N GLU A 189 17.37 19.66 4.87
CA GLU A 189 17.66 20.76 5.81
C GLU A 189 18.90 21.56 5.35
N TYR A 190 19.97 20.88 4.90
CA TYR A 190 21.15 21.54 4.34
C TYR A 190 20.82 22.39 3.10
N LEU A 191 20.04 21.83 2.16
CA LEU A 191 19.64 22.53 0.95
C LEU A 191 18.78 23.76 1.26
N GLN A 192 17.85 23.61 2.20
CA GLN A 192 16.85 24.64 2.47
C GLN A 192 17.36 25.79 3.35
N ASN A 193 18.44 25.58 4.08
CA ASN A 193 18.98 26.59 4.99
C ASN A 193 20.42 26.98 4.63
N PRO A 194 20.63 27.64 3.47
CA PRO A 194 21.95 28.13 3.08
C PRO A 194 22.47 29.15 4.08
N SER A 195 23.78 29.23 4.25
CA SER A 195 24.44 30.20 5.15
C SER A 195 24.24 31.67 4.71
N ASP A 196 24.15 31.91 3.40
CA ASP A 196 23.81 33.22 2.84
C ASP A 196 22.75 33.13 1.75
N CYS A 197 21.54 33.54 2.07
CA CYS A 197 20.41 33.57 1.15
C CYS A 197 20.61 34.54 -0.04
N ARG A 198 21.47 35.54 0.06
CA ARG A 198 21.71 36.54 -1.01
C ARG A 198 22.47 35.89 -2.17
N THR A 199 23.37 34.97 -1.89
CA THR A 199 24.19 34.28 -2.89
C THR A 199 23.64 32.91 -3.28
N ALA A 200 22.73 32.33 -2.50
CA ALA A 200 22.15 31.02 -2.75
C ALA A 200 21.43 30.94 -4.10
N LYS A 201 21.59 29.84 -4.82
CA LYS A 201 20.74 29.49 -5.96
C LYS A 201 19.34 29.14 -5.48
N LYS A 202 18.30 29.65 -6.11
CA LYS A 202 16.90 29.57 -5.66
C LYS A 202 15.99 29.00 -6.75
N LEU A 203 14.98 28.26 -6.33
CA LEU A 203 13.86 27.83 -7.16
C LEU A 203 12.57 28.41 -6.58
N VAL A 204 11.90 29.25 -7.35
CA VAL A 204 10.63 29.88 -6.93
C VAL A 204 9.46 29.03 -7.41
N CYS A 205 8.66 28.55 -6.48
CA CYS A 205 7.43 27.81 -6.71
C CYS A 205 6.24 28.64 -6.19
N THR A 206 5.18 28.73 -6.98
CA THR A 206 3.97 29.49 -6.59
C THR A 206 2.84 28.51 -6.29
N LEU A 207 2.25 28.61 -5.10
CA LEU A 207 1.13 27.79 -4.64
C LEU A 207 -0.20 28.41 -5.10
N ASN A 208 -0.47 28.36 -6.41
CA ASN A 208 -1.66 28.96 -7.03
C ASN A 208 -2.39 28.01 -8.01
N LYS A 209 -2.07 26.71 -7.97
CA LYS A 209 -2.72 25.73 -8.86
C LYS A 209 -4.22 25.65 -8.56
N GLY A 210 -5.05 25.67 -9.62
CA GLY A 210 -6.52 25.72 -9.54
C GLY A 210 -7.19 24.36 -9.26
N CYS A 211 -6.67 23.57 -8.31
CA CYS A 211 -7.20 22.24 -7.98
C CYS A 211 -7.36 22.06 -6.46
N GLY A 212 -7.81 20.89 -6.00
CA GLY A 212 -7.95 20.55 -4.58
C GLY A 212 -6.63 20.48 -3.83
N TYR A 213 -6.70 20.38 -2.49
CA TYR A 213 -5.53 20.41 -1.60
C TYR A 213 -4.44 19.39 -1.97
N GLY A 214 -4.81 18.10 -2.13
CA GLY A 214 -3.82 17.07 -2.46
C GLY A 214 -3.09 17.32 -3.78
N CYS A 215 -3.79 17.83 -4.80
CA CYS A 215 -3.19 18.23 -6.07
C CYS A 215 -2.22 19.41 -5.92
N GLN A 216 -2.57 20.40 -5.10
CA GLN A 216 -1.68 21.55 -4.82
C GLN A 216 -0.46 21.10 -4.01
N LEU A 217 -0.65 20.19 -3.07
CA LEU A 217 0.44 19.64 -2.28
C LEU A 217 1.40 18.83 -3.15
N HIS A 218 0.90 17.97 -4.03
CA HIS A 218 1.75 17.25 -4.98
C HIS A 218 2.51 18.19 -5.91
N HIS A 219 1.94 19.35 -6.25
CA HIS A 219 2.69 20.40 -6.96
C HIS A 219 3.85 20.95 -6.12
N VAL A 220 3.65 21.22 -4.82
CA VAL A 220 4.74 21.64 -3.92
C VAL A 220 5.82 20.57 -3.80
N VAL A 221 5.42 19.29 -3.68
CA VAL A 221 6.37 18.15 -3.68
C VAL A 221 7.20 18.12 -4.97
N TYR A 222 6.58 18.33 -6.10
CA TYR A 222 7.31 18.45 -7.38
C TYR A 222 8.33 19.58 -7.36
N CYS A 223 7.91 20.76 -6.91
CA CYS A 223 8.81 21.90 -6.80
C CYS A 223 10.02 21.57 -5.91
N PHE A 224 9.77 20.83 -4.81
CA PHE A 224 10.82 20.47 -3.87
C PHE A 224 11.80 19.44 -4.47
N ILE A 225 11.29 18.46 -5.23
CA ILE A 225 12.12 17.51 -5.95
C ILE A 225 13.00 18.22 -7.00
N VAL A 226 12.44 19.17 -7.74
CA VAL A 226 13.23 19.97 -8.70
C VAL A 226 14.29 20.80 -7.97
N ALA A 227 13.93 21.43 -6.84
CA ALA A 227 14.88 22.17 -6.01
C ALA A 227 16.02 21.27 -5.52
N TYR A 228 15.70 20.08 -5.02
CA TYR A 228 16.68 19.09 -4.56
C TYR A 228 17.61 18.64 -5.69
N ALA A 229 17.04 18.29 -6.86
CA ALA A 229 17.82 17.80 -7.99
C ALA A 229 18.72 18.88 -8.63
N THR A 230 18.34 20.15 -8.55
CA THR A 230 19.10 21.29 -9.10
C THR A 230 19.93 22.04 -8.06
N GLN A 231 20.02 21.51 -6.84
CA GLN A 231 20.73 22.14 -5.71
C GLN A 231 20.33 23.59 -5.46
N ARG A 232 19.01 23.87 -5.51
CA ARG A 232 18.44 25.19 -5.32
C ARG A 232 17.58 25.23 -4.06
N THR A 233 17.69 26.26 -3.26
CA THR A 233 16.77 26.50 -2.14
C THR A 233 15.37 26.77 -2.68
N LEU A 234 14.37 26.00 -2.25
CA LEU A 234 12.98 26.21 -2.62
C LEU A 234 12.42 27.45 -1.91
N ILE A 235 11.94 28.40 -2.69
CA ILE A 235 11.18 29.55 -2.20
C ILE A 235 9.71 29.33 -2.56
N LEU A 236 8.89 29.04 -1.55
CA LEU A 236 7.47 28.79 -1.73
C LEU A 236 6.67 30.09 -1.62
N LYS A 237 6.15 30.58 -2.75
CA LYS A 237 5.22 31.72 -2.78
C LYS A 237 3.80 31.24 -2.48
N SER A 238 3.36 31.39 -1.25
CA SER A 238 2.07 30.90 -0.77
C SER A 238 1.12 31.97 -0.25
N LYS A 239 1.55 33.26 -0.12
CA LYS A 239 0.66 34.34 0.27
C LYS A 239 -0.49 34.49 -0.74
N GLY A 240 -1.71 34.61 -0.22
CA GLY A 240 -2.92 34.58 -1.06
C GLY A 240 -3.40 33.19 -1.44
N TRP A 241 -2.86 32.15 -0.81
CA TRP A 241 -3.34 30.78 -1.00
C TRP A 241 -4.83 30.65 -0.72
N ARG A 242 -5.55 29.93 -1.60
CA ARG A 242 -7.02 29.83 -1.53
C ARG A 242 -7.53 29.19 -0.23
N TYR A 243 -6.73 28.33 0.42
CA TYR A 243 -7.06 27.68 1.69
C TYR A 243 -6.68 28.55 2.90
N ALA A 244 -5.62 29.35 2.79
CA ALA A 244 -5.12 30.22 3.86
C ALA A 244 -4.50 31.50 3.28
N ARG A 245 -5.08 32.67 3.53
CA ARG A 245 -4.63 33.93 2.90
C ARG A 245 -3.22 34.32 3.32
N GLY A 246 -2.82 34.04 4.57
CA GLY A 246 -1.46 34.26 5.07
C GLY A 246 -0.44 33.29 4.47
N GLY A 247 -0.92 32.19 3.84
CA GLY A 247 -0.11 31.23 3.13
C GLY A 247 0.22 29.96 3.94
N TRP A 248 1.25 29.27 3.49
CA TRP A 248 1.73 27.98 4.05
C TRP A 248 2.02 28.06 5.56
N GLU A 249 2.63 29.17 5.98
CA GLU A 249 3.10 29.36 7.34
C GLU A 249 1.98 29.58 8.37
N GLU A 250 0.72 29.65 7.94
CA GLU A 250 -0.40 29.63 8.88
C GLU A 250 -0.58 28.28 9.57
N VAL A 251 -0.16 27.19 8.93
CA VAL A 251 -0.39 25.82 9.43
C VAL A 251 0.88 25.00 9.57
N PHE A 252 1.89 25.23 8.73
CA PHE A 252 3.18 24.53 8.76
C PHE A 252 4.34 25.47 9.02
N GLU A 253 5.48 24.93 9.46
CA GLU A 253 6.71 25.70 9.59
C GLU A 253 7.17 26.19 8.20
N PRO A 254 7.95 27.30 8.15
CA PRO A 254 8.54 27.76 6.89
C PRO A 254 9.36 26.66 6.21
N VAL A 255 9.28 26.54 4.90
CA VAL A 255 10.07 25.56 4.12
C VAL A 255 11.57 25.82 4.25
N SER A 256 11.98 27.08 4.49
CA SER A 256 13.34 27.47 4.86
C SER A 256 13.27 28.45 6.03
N LYS A 257 14.16 28.30 7.01
CA LYS A 257 14.30 29.21 8.17
C LYS A 257 15.23 30.36 7.87
N THR A 258 16.15 30.21 6.92
CA THR A 258 17.20 31.21 6.64
C THR A 258 17.04 31.90 5.30
N CYS A 259 16.23 31.34 4.36
CA CYS A 259 16.14 31.86 3.01
C CYS A 259 14.69 31.89 2.50
N THR A 260 14.03 33.04 2.59
CA THR A 260 12.62 33.23 2.19
C THR A 260 12.45 34.24 1.05
N SER A 261 13.49 35.03 0.72
CA SER A 261 13.41 36.03 -0.35
C SER A 261 13.54 35.39 -1.74
N PRO A 262 12.62 35.69 -2.67
CA PRO A 262 12.71 35.25 -4.07
C PRO A 262 13.66 36.12 -4.92
N GLU A 263 14.29 37.12 -4.34
CA GLU A 263 15.16 38.06 -5.07
C GLU A 263 16.55 37.48 -5.32
N GLY A 264 17.22 37.93 -6.38
CA GLY A 264 18.59 37.56 -6.74
C GLY A 264 19.13 38.38 -7.89
N ALA A 265 20.44 38.28 -8.15
CA ALA A 265 21.16 39.04 -9.16
C ALA A 265 20.72 38.71 -10.61
N SER A 266 20.27 37.47 -10.84
CA SER A 266 19.74 37.03 -12.13
C SER A 266 18.49 36.17 -11.95
N THR A 267 17.52 36.34 -12.85
CA THR A 267 16.25 35.59 -12.79
C THR A 267 15.87 35.11 -14.20
N SER A 268 15.42 33.86 -14.30
CA SER A 268 14.81 33.32 -15.51
C SER A 268 13.64 32.38 -15.21
N SER A 269 12.89 32.02 -16.25
CA SER A 269 11.94 30.92 -16.21
C SER A 269 12.66 29.60 -16.40
N TRP A 270 12.02 28.49 -16.00
CA TRP A 270 12.48 27.12 -16.23
C TRP A 270 12.78 26.85 -17.72
N PRO A 271 13.86 26.12 -18.08
CA PRO A 271 14.84 25.52 -17.17
C PRO A 271 15.92 26.52 -16.67
N GLY A 272 16.07 27.68 -17.30
CA GLY A 272 17.16 28.61 -17.03
C GLY A 272 18.53 28.05 -17.44
N HIS A 273 19.59 28.64 -16.91
CA HIS A 273 20.97 28.17 -17.02
C HIS A 273 21.53 27.89 -15.63
N ASP A 274 22.59 27.09 -15.53
CA ASP A 274 23.20 26.72 -14.26
C ASP A 274 23.63 27.97 -13.46
N GLU A 275 24.12 29.00 -14.14
CA GLU A 275 24.55 30.26 -13.51
C GLU A 275 23.39 31.17 -13.08
N THR A 276 22.16 30.89 -13.52
CA THR A 276 21.01 31.68 -13.12
C THR A 276 20.72 31.51 -11.63
N GLN A 277 20.76 32.60 -10.89
CA GLN A 277 20.57 32.52 -9.45
C GLN A 277 19.13 32.15 -9.06
N VAL A 278 18.13 32.73 -9.69
CA VAL A 278 16.71 32.49 -9.41
C VAL A 278 15.99 31.91 -10.61
N ILE A 279 15.49 30.71 -10.49
CA ILE A 279 14.64 30.06 -11.51
C ILE A 279 13.19 30.05 -11.03
N LYS A 280 12.26 30.53 -11.87
CA LYS A 280 10.82 30.46 -11.64
C LYS A 280 10.28 29.18 -12.28
N LEU A 281 9.75 28.28 -11.45
CA LEU A 281 9.15 27.03 -11.94
C LEU A 281 7.71 27.29 -12.38
N PRO A 282 7.28 26.82 -13.57
CA PRO A 282 5.89 26.85 -13.98
C PRO A 282 5.06 25.84 -13.18
N VAL A 283 3.74 25.88 -13.33
CA VAL A 283 2.88 24.79 -12.84
C VAL A 283 3.35 23.48 -13.51
N ILE A 284 3.43 22.43 -12.71
CA ILE A 284 4.05 21.15 -13.10
C ILE A 284 3.48 20.56 -14.41
N ASP A 285 2.20 20.79 -14.67
CA ASP A 285 1.53 20.28 -15.88
C ASP A 285 2.09 20.88 -17.17
N SER A 286 2.72 22.05 -17.08
CA SER A 286 3.32 22.80 -18.20
C SER A 286 4.86 22.86 -18.16
N ILE A 287 5.49 22.01 -17.32
CA ILE A 287 6.96 21.98 -17.27
C ILE A 287 7.55 21.40 -18.55
N SER A 288 8.40 22.17 -19.21
CA SER A 288 9.14 21.76 -20.40
C SER A 288 10.52 22.43 -20.42
N PRO A 289 11.61 21.69 -20.65
CA PRO A 289 11.70 20.24 -20.75
C PRO A 289 11.36 19.56 -19.40
N ARG A 290 10.82 18.34 -19.49
CA ARG A 290 10.51 17.52 -18.30
C ARG A 290 11.75 16.76 -17.86
N PRO A 291 12.26 16.96 -16.64
CA PRO A 291 13.46 16.29 -16.15
C PRO A 291 13.19 14.82 -15.80
N ALA A 292 14.24 13.98 -15.95
CA ALA A 292 14.16 12.54 -15.63
C ALA A 292 14.05 12.24 -14.13
N TYR A 293 14.46 13.17 -13.28
CA TYR A 293 14.38 13.01 -11.82
C TYR A 293 12.99 13.30 -11.23
N LEU A 294 12.01 13.67 -12.04
CA LEU A 294 10.64 13.80 -11.56
C LEU A 294 10.03 12.42 -11.24
N PRO A 295 9.06 12.34 -10.32
CA PRO A 295 8.39 11.09 -10.09
C PRO A 295 7.90 10.45 -11.41
N LEU A 296 8.15 9.15 -11.58
CA LEU A 296 8.35 8.10 -10.58
C LEU A 296 9.82 7.69 -10.33
N SER A 297 10.81 8.55 -10.47
CA SER A 297 12.21 8.22 -10.18
C SER A 297 12.61 8.55 -8.74
N ILE A 298 13.49 7.73 -8.17
CA ILE A 298 14.12 7.98 -6.88
C ILE A 298 15.61 8.28 -7.06
N PRO A 299 16.30 8.85 -6.06
CA PRO A 299 17.75 9.04 -6.12
C PRO A 299 18.50 7.70 -6.26
N LYS A 300 19.38 7.63 -7.26
CA LYS A 300 20.15 6.42 -7.60
C LYS A 300 21.05 5.95 -6.45
N ASP A 301 21.56 6.86 -5.63
CA ASP A 301 22.41 6.53 -4.48
C ASP A 301 21.63 5.89 -3.32
N LEU A 302 20.32 6.10 -3.25
CA LEU A 302 19.44 5.50 -2.22
C LEU A 302 18.86 4.16 -2.68
N GLU A 303 18.78 3.91 -4.00
CA GLU A 303 18.07 2.77 -4.58
C GLU A 303 18.52 1.42 -4.01
N PRO A 304 19.82 1.07 -3.91
CA PRO A 304 20.24 -0.27 -3.45
C PRO A 304 19.82 -0.57 -2.00
N ARG A 305 19.79 0.46 -1.15
CA ARG A 305 19.34 0.34 0.24
C ARG A 305 17.82 0.32 0.34
N LEU A 306 17.16 1.19 -0.40
CA LEU A 306 15.71 1.36 -0.32
C LEU A 306 14.94 0.22 -0.97
N SER A 307 15.42 -0.34 -2.08
CA SER A 307 14.75 -1.46 -2.78
C SER A 307 14.74 -2.76 -1.97
N ARG A 308 15.68 -2.96 -1.06
CA ARG A 308 15.66 -4.11 -0.16
C ARG A 308 14.89 -3.85 1.13
N LEU A 309 14.64 -2.59 1.48
CA LEU A 309 13.92 -2.22 2.69
C LEU A 309 12.42 -2.09 2.48
N HIS A 310 12.00 -1.55 1.32
CA HIS A 310 10.65 -1.04 1.11
C HIS A 310 10.01 -1.59 -0.17
N GLY A 311 8.76 -2.08 -0.07
CA GLY A 311 8.04 -2.65 -1.21
C GLY A 311 7.58 -1.64 -2.26
N ASP A 312 7.52 -0.34 -1.94
CA ASP A 312 7.24 0.75 -2.89
C ASP A 312 8.20 1.93 -2.67
N PRO A 313 9.44 1.87 -3.20
CA PRO A 313 10.47 2.89 -3.02
C PRO A 313 10.07 4.31 -3.39
N ILE A 314 9.23 4.48 -4.43
CA ILE A 314 8.78 5.83 -4.84
C ILE A 314 7.84 6.45 -3.82
N VAL A 315 6.95 5.66 -3.21
CA VAL A 315 6.04 6.15 -2.16
C VAL A 315 6.83 6.62 -0.95
N TRP A 316 7.84 5.85 -0.56
CA TRP A 316 8.74 6.23 0.53
C TRP A 316 9.48 7.55 0.22
N TRP A 317 10.02 7.71 -1.00
CA TRP A 317 10.72 8.94 -1.42
C TRP A 317 9.80 10.17 -1.35
N ILE A 318 8.59 10.06 -1.88
CA ILE A 318 7.58 11.14 -1.78
C ILE A 318 7.23 11.40 -0.31
N GLY A 319 7.07 10.35 0.49
CA GLY A 319 6.83 10.46 1.93
C GLY A 319 7.92 11.26 2.65
N GLN A 320 9.21 11.09 2.31
CA GLN A 320 10.29 11.87 2.91
C GLN A 320 10.20 13.36 2.61
N ILE A 321 9.79 13.73 1.40
CA ILE A 321 9.52 15.13 1.04
C ILE A 321 8.34 15.67 1.85
N LEU A 322 7.25 14.91 1.96
CA LEU A 322 6.10 15.28 2.80
C LEU A 322 6.47 15.42 4.28
N LYS A 323 7.31 14.52 4.80
CA LYS A 323 7.81 14.61 6.18
C LYS A 323 8.55 15.92 6.46
N TYR A 324 9.31 16.41 5.49
CA TYR A 324 9.96 17.70 5.59
C TYR A 324 8.96 18.86 5.56
N LEU A 325 7.99 18.80 4.65
CA LEU A 325 6.98 19.84 4.42
C LEU A 325 5.92 19.93 5.53
N PHE A 326 5.54 18.79 6.12
CA PHE A 326 4.46 18.70 7.12
C PHE A 326 4.92 18.93 8.56
N LYS A 327 5.95 19.72 8.77
CA LYS A 327 6.30 20.19 10.12
C LYS A 327 5.23 21.17 10.58
N PRO A 328 4.33 20.79 11.51
CA PRO A 328 3.20 21.65 11.89
C PRO A 328 3.65 22.81 12.75
N GLN A 329 3.04 23.98 12.58
CA GLN A 329 3.16 25.09 13.52
C GLN A 329 2.74 24.64 14.94
N PRO A 330 3.26 25.24 16.01
CA PRO A 330 2.88 24.87 17.39
C PRO A 330 1.36 24.82 17.59
N LYS A 331 0.62 25.84 17.11
CA LYS A 331 -0.84 25.88 17.21
C LYS A 331 -1.53 24.72 16.49
N THR A 332 -1.00 24.31 15.33
CA THR A 332 -1.53 23.18 14.55
C THR A 332 -1.24 21.86 15.26
N ARG A 333 -0.04 21.69 15.80
CA ARG A 333 0.36 20.51 16.59
C ARG A 333 -0.53 20.36 17.82
N ASP A 334 -0.73 21.43 18.60
CA ASP A 334 -1.57 21.43 19.79
C ASP A 334 -3.04 21.09 19.45
N PHE A 335 -3.53 21.63 18.33
CA PHE A 335 -4.87 21.31 17.84
C PHE A 335 -5.00 19.80 17.50
N LEU A 336 -4.06 19.24 16.75
CA LEU A 336 -4.08 17.82 16.37
C LEU A 336 -4.00 16.91 17.60
N SER A 337 -3.16 17.25 18.59
CA SER A 337 -3.06 16.49 19.84
C SER A 337 -4.39 16.50 20.60
N LYS A 338 -4.96 17.68 20.84
CA LYS A 338 -6.26 17.82 21.53
C LYS A 338 -7.40 17.13 20.79
N TYR A 339 -7.38 17.19 19.47
CA TYR A 339 -8.38 16.50 18.65
C TYR A 339 -8.25 14.97 18.78
N GLY A 340 -7.04 14.43 18.75
CA GLY A 340 -6.78 13.01 18.98
C GLY A 340 -7.28 12.52 20.35
N GLU A 341 -7.03 13.32 21.40
CA GLU A 341 -7.57 13.06 22.75
C GLU A 341 -9.11 13.09 22.75
N LYS A 342 -9.70 14.13 22.15
CA LYS A 342 -11.17 14.29 22.08
C LYS A 342 -11.85 13.10 21.41
N ILE A 343 -11.29 12.56 20.31
CA ILE A 343 -11.89 11.43 19.61
C ILE A 343 -11.43 10.07 20.17
N ASN A 344 -10.60 10.05 21.20
CA ASN A 344 -10.00 8.85 21.78
C ASN A 344 -9.31 7.98 20.70
N PHE A 345 -8.43 8.61 19.90
CA PHE A 345 -7.67 7.92 18.87
C PHE A 345 -6.66 6.96 19.47
N GLN A 346 -6.89 5.68 19.30
CA GLN A 346 -6.05 4.61 19.84
C GLN A 346 -5.91 3.45 18.86
N LYS A 347 -4.75 2.82 18.82
CA LYS A 347 -4.49 1.59 18.07
C LYS A 347 -5.01 0.35 18.82
N PRO A 348 -5.39 -0.75 18.14
CA PRO A 348 -5.43 -0.88 16.67
C PRO A 348 -6.59 -0.09 16.05
N ILE A 349 -6.34 0.50 14.87
CA ILE A 349 -7.31 1.32 14.16
C ILE A 349 -7.10 1.27 12.65
N VAL A 350 -8.18 1.19 11.90
CA VAL A 350 -8.17 1.26 10.42
C VAL A 350 -8.63 2.64 9.98
N GLY A 351 -7.88 3.26 9.07
CA GLY A 351 -8.28 4.48 8.38
C GLY A 351 -9.11 4.17 7.15
N VAL A 352 -10.25 4.83 7.00
CA VAL A 352 -11.11 4.71 5.82
C VAL A 352 -11.30 6.09 5.22
N HIS A 353 -10.92 6.25 3.92
CA HIS A 353 -11.18 7.49 3.20
C HIS A 353 -12.18 7.26 2.08
N ILE A 354 -13.36 7.89 2.19
CA ILE A 354 -14.47 7.76 1.24
C ILE A 354 -14.70 9.10 0.54
N ARG A 355 -14.54 9.12 -0.78
CA ARG A 355 -14.73 10.29 -1.63
C ARG A 355 -15.97 10.08 -2.50
N ARG A 356 -17.03 10.90 -2.31
CA ARG A 356 -18.32 10.71 -2.98
C ARG A 356 -18.78 11.89 -3.81
N THR A 357 -18.43 13.13 -3.50
CA THR A 357 -19.13 14.28 -4.07
C THR A 357 -18.77 14.55 -5.54
N ASP A 358 -17.73 15.36 -5.82
CA ASP A 358 -17.41 15.86 -7.16
C ASP A 358 -16.56 14.90 -8.03
N LYS A 359 -16.13 13.76 -7.48
CA LYS A 359 -15.30 12.79 -8.20
C LYS A 359 -16.08 11.65 -8.82
N VAL A 360 -17.24 11.31 -8.25
CA VAL A 360 -18.08 10.23 -8.77
C VAL A 360 -18.62 10.60 -10.15
N GLY A 361 -18.45 9.69 -11.11
CA GLY A 361 -18.85 9.89 -12.50
C GLY A 361 -17.90 10.74 -13.34
N THR A 362 -16.77 11.20 -12.76
CA THR A 362 -15.70 11.93 -13.47
C THR A 362 -14.37 11.16 -13.43
N GLU A 363 -13.71 11.14 -12.29
CA GLU A 363 -12.39 10.50 -12.12
C GLU A 363 -12.47 9.18 -11.34
N ALA A 364 -13.60 8.89 -10.66
CA ALA A 364 -13.80 7.72 -9.82
C ALA A 364 -15.18 7.09 -10.01
N ALA A 365 -15.25 5.78 -9.83
CA ALA A 365 -16.52 5.07 -9.66
C ALA A 365 -17.11 5.30 -8.26
N PHE A 366 -18.41 5.11 -8.12
CA PHE A 366 -19.05 5.07 -6.80
C PHE A 366 -18.78 3.71 -6.15
N HIS A 367 -18.32 3.75 -4.89
CA HIS A 367 -18.16 2.57 -4.06
C HIS A 367 -19.09 2.64 -2.85
N HIS A 368 -19.79 1.54 -2.57
CA HIS A 368 -20.64 1.43 -1.39
C HIS A 368 -19.81 1.31 -0.12
N VAL A 369 -20.36 1.74 1.01
CA VAL A 369 -19.71 1.60 2.33
C VAL A 369 -19.27 0.16 2.60
N ASP A 370 -20.08 -0.80 2.17
CA ASP A 370 -19.83 -2.23 2.37
C ASP A 370 -18.50 -2.70 1.74
N GLU A 371 -18.10 -2.11 0.60
CA GLU A 371 -16.83 -2.42 -0.06
C GLU A 371 -15.62 -1.96 0.77
N TYR A 372 -15.70 -0.78 1.39
CA TYR A 372 -14.67 -0.29 2.30
C TYR A 372 -14.62 -1.11 3.58
N MET A 373 -15.81 -1.40 4.17
CA MET A 373 -15.90 -2.13 5.42
C MET A 373 -15.48 -3.60 5.29
N ALA A 374 -15.59 -4.21 4.10
CA ALA A 374 -15.00 -5.51 3.83
C ALA A 374 -13.46 -5.51 4.01
N GLY A 375 -12.78 -4.44 3.59
CA GLY A 375 -11.35 -4.26 3.83
C GLY A 375 -11.02 -4.08 5.31
N VAL A 376 -11.85 -3.34 6.04
CA VAL A 376 -11.72 -3.16 7.49
C VAL A 376 -11.90 -4.50 8.23
N GLU A 377 -12.92 -5.25 7.85
CA GLU A 377 -13.19 -6.56 8.44
C GLU A 377 -12.04 -7.54 8.21
N GLU A 378 -11.50 -7.58 7.00
CA GLU A 378 -10.36 -8.45 6.66
C GLU A 378 -9.13 -8.09 7.49
N TYR A 379 -8.83 -6.81 7.70
CA TYR A 379 -7.76 -6.37 8.59
C TYR A 379 -7.94 -6.90 10.01
N TYR A 380 -9.13 -6.77 10.59
CA TYR A 380 -9.39 -7.22 11.95
C TYR A 380 -9.43 -8.76 12.08
N LYS A 381 -9.88 -9.48 11.05
CA LYS A 381 -9.77 -10.95 10.98
C LYS A 381 -8.30 -11.40 10.95
N GLN A 382 -7.48 -10.72 10.17
CA GLN A 382 -6.03 -10.99 10.11
C GLN A 382 -5.35 -10.68 11.46
N LEU A 383 -5.68 -9.55 12.09
CA LEU A 383 -5.12 -9.15 13.37
C LEU A 383 -5.51 -10.10 14.50
N ALA A 384 -6.73 -10.65 14.48
CA ALA A 384 -7.23 -11.58 15.47
C ALA A 384 -6.44 -12.90 15.53
N LEU A 385 -5.71 -13.27 14.48
CA LEU A 385 -4.81 -14.42 14.50
C LEU A 385 -3.56 -14.17 15.37
N LYS A 386 -3.20 -12.91 15.60
CA LYS A 386 -2.01 -12.52 16.35
C LYS A 386 -2.32 -12.10 17.79
N GLN A 387 -3.47 -11.44 18.01
CA GLN A 387 -3.81 -10.86 19.31
C GLN A 387 -5.33 -10.72 19.48
N THR A 388 -5.80 -10.73 20.72
CA THR A 388 -7.18 -10.38 21.05
C THR A 388 -7.44 -8.91 20.76
N VAL A 389 -8.58 -8.60 20.14
CA VAL A 389 -9.01 -7.25 19.80
C VAL A 389 -10.36 -6.98 20.47
N ASP A 390 -10.32 -6.29 21.61
CA ASP A 390 -11.53 -5.99 22.39
C ASP A 390 -12.37 -4.87 21.74
N VAL A 391 -11.71 -3.88 21.14
CA VAL A 391 -12.36 -2.73 20.50
C VAL A 391 -11.83 -2.54 19.08
N LYS A 392 -12.72 -2.70 18.11
CA LYS A 392 -12.43 -2.48 16.67
C LYS A 392 -12.72 -1.02 16.32
N ARG A 393 -11.69 -0.22 16.09
CA ARG A 393 -11.79 1.22 15.78
C ARG A 393 -11.63 1.50 14.30
N VAL A 394 -12.43 2.43 13.78
CA VAL A 394 -12.35 2.89 12.39
C VAL A 394 -12.33 4.41 12.39
N TYR A 395 -11.26 5.01 11.85
CA TYR A 395 -11.24 6.45 11.56
C TYR A 395 -11.75 6.70 10.15
N VAL A 396 -12.81 7.49 10.01
CA VAL A 396 -13.47 7.76 8.72
C VAL A 396 -13.28 9.21 8.33
N ALA A 397 -12.56 9.42 7.23
CA ALA A 397 -12.44 10.70 6.53
C ALA A 397 -13.30 10.68 5.26
N THR A 398 -14.17 11.66 5.09
CA THR A 398 -15.10 11.72 3.96
C THR A 398 -15.51 13.15 3.64
N ASP A 399 -15.98 13.37 2.41
CA ASP A 399 -16.62 14.63 1.97
C ASP A 399 -18.14 14.57 2.01
N ASP A 400 -18.71 13.46 2.49
CA ASP A 400 -20.15 13.24 2.68
C ASP A 400 -20.44 12.89 4.15
N PRO A 401 -21.05 13.79 4.93
CA PRO A 401 -21.31 13.54 6.35
C PRO A 401 -22.29 12.39 6.61
N GLN A 402 -23.12 11.98 5.62
CA GLN A 402 -24.05 10.86 5.76
C GLN A 402 -23.33 9.53 5.88
N VAL A 403 -22.14 9.40 5.31
CA VAL A 403 -21.30 8.21 5.39
C VAL A 403 -21.01 7.80 6.83
N LEU A 404 -20.73 8.77 7.71
CA LEU A 404 -20.46 8.49 9.13
C LEU A 404 -21.68 7.89 9.83
N THR A 405 -22.88 8.37 9.51
CA THR A 405 -24.15 7.82 10.03
C THR A 405 -24.39 6.43 9.46
N GLU A 406 -24.25 6.26 8.14
CA GLU A 406 -24.41 4.98 7.45
C GLU A 406 -23.52 3.88 8.05
N ILE A 407 -22.25 4.18 8.30
CA ILE A 407 -21.32 3.20 8.90
C ILE A 407 -21.74 2.86 10.33
N LYS A 408 -22.10 3.84 11.17
CA LYS A 408 -22.52 3.61 12.55
C LYS A 408 -23.78 2.74 12.64
N GLU A 409 -24.73 2.94 11.74
CA GLU A 409 -25.97 2.17 11.70
C GLU A 409 -25.78 0.75 11.18
N LYS A 410 -25.03 0.59 10.07
CA LYS A 410 -24.79 -0.73 9.45
C LYS A 410 -23.78 -1.59 10.20
N TYR A 411 -22.82 -0.98 10.89
CA TYR A 411 -21.68 -1.66 11.53
C TYR A 411 -21.52 -1.29 13.01
N PRO A 412 -22.52 -1.53 13.86
CA PRO A 412 -22.52 -1.12 15.26
C PRO A 412 -21.41 -1.79 16.11
N GLN A 413 -20.80 -2.87 15.59
CA GLN A 413 -19.68 -3.57 16.24
C GLN A 413 -18.35 -2.80 16.15
N TYR A 414 -18.28 -1.71 15.38
CA TYR A 414 -17.09 -0.86 15.26
C TYR A 414 -17.25 0.46 16.03
N THR A 415 -16.19 0.89 16.68
CA THR A 415 -16.09 2.27 17.19
C THR A 415 -15.66 3.19 16.06
N VAL A 416 -16.62 3.94 15.51
CA VAL A 416 -16.42 4.83 14.37
C VAL A 416 -16.00 6.21 14.85
N LEU A 417 -14.78 6.61 14.53
CA LEU A 417 -14.19 7.92 14.78
C LEU A 417 -14.26 8.75 13.48
N GLY A 418 -14.51 10.05 13.61
CA GLY A 418 -14.61 11.00 12.50
C GLY A 418 -15.48 12.17 12.90
N ASP A 419 -15.43 13.25 12.12
CA ASP A 419 -16.14 14.49 12.43
C ASP A 419 -17.00 14.93 11.23
N PRO A 420 -18.35 14.89 11.36
CA PRO A 420 -19.25 15.37 10.30
C PRO A 420 -19.01 16.83 9.93
N SER A 421 -18.51 17.65 10.84
CA SER A 421 -18.21 19.05 10.56
C SER A 421 -17.03 19.20 9.60
N ILE A 422 -16.03 18.33 9.66
CA ILE A 422 -14.93 18.27 8.68
C ILE A 422 -15.47 17.89 7.30
N ALA A 423 -16.30 16.85 7.22
CA ALA A 423 -16.93 16.42 5.97
C ALA A 423 -17.73 17.55 5.30
N LEU A 424 -18.48 18.32 6.07
CA LEU A 424 -19.24 19.48 5.55
C LEU A 424 -18.34 20.57 4.95
N THR A 425 -17.13 20.77 5.45
CA THR A 425 -16.19 21.75 4.91
C THR A 425 -15.52 21.30 3.61
N ALA A 426 -15.49 19.99 3.35
CA ALA A 426 -14.90 19.41 2.15
C ALA A 426 -15.74 19.64 0.87
N SER A 427 -17.00 20.05 1.00
CA SER A 427 -17.90 20.33 -0.13
C SER A 427 -17.34 21.41 -1.07
N VAL A 428 -17.67 21.33 -2.37
CA VAL A 428 -17.10 22.19 -3.43
C VAL A 428 -17.23 23.68 -3.10
N GLY A 429 -18.35 24.11 -2.54
CA GLY A 429 -18.60 25.51 -2.20
C GLY A 429 -17.89 26.03 -0.94
N ARG A 430 -17.37 25.13 -0.08
CA ARG A 430 -16.76 25.49 1.21
C ARG A 430 -15.29 25.11 1.33
N ARG A 431 -14.75 24.29 0.41
CA ARG A 431 -13.42 23.69 0.52
C ARG A 431 -12.24 24.69 0.56
N TYR A 432 -12.44 25.91 0.08
CA TYR A 432 -11.40 26.94 0.09
C TYR A 432 -11.58 27.88 1.29
N SER A 433 -11.35 27.36 2.49
CA SER A 433 -11.43 28.07 3.75
C SER A 433 -10.40 27.55 4.75
N GLU A 434 -10.05 28.32 5.76
CA GLU A 434 -9.14 27.90 6.84
C GLU A 434 -9.70 26.72 7.63
N SER A 435 -11.02 26.66 7.84
CA SER A 435 -11.67 25.53 8.51
C SER A 435 -11.56 24.25 7.68
N SER A 436 -11.71 24.34 6.35
CA SER A 436 -11.51 23.20 5.46
C SER A 436 -10.06 22.77 5.42
N LEU A 437 -9.11 23.70 5.40
CA LEU A 437 -7.68 23.38 5.45
C LEU A 437 -7.34 22.61 6.72
N MET A 438 -7.79 23.08 7.88
CA MET A 438 -7.54 22.39 9.14
C MET A 438 -8.21 21.02 9.17
N GLY A 439 -9.42 20.88 8.63
CA GLY A 439 -10.09 19.59 8.49
C GLY A 439 -9.31 18.59 7.63
N ILE A 440 -8.82 19.01 6.46
CA ILE A 440 -8.02 18.17 5.56
C ILE A 440 -6.69 17.77 6.22
N ILE A 441 -6.02 18.68 6.93
CA ILE A 441 -4.79 18.39 7.66
C ILE A 441 -5.07 17.34 8.76
N THR A 442 -6.19 17.48 9.46
CA THR A 442 -6.65 16.53 10.47
C THR A 442 -6.87 15.14 9.85
N ASP A 443 -7.62 15.05 8.76
CA ASP A 443 -7.90 13.78 8.09
C ASP A 443 -6.62 13.10 7.61
N ILE A 444 -5.71 13.83 6.94
CA ILE A 444 -4.43 13.27 6.50
C ILE A 444 -3.61 12.79 7.70
N HIS A 445 -3.53 13.59 8.77
CA HIS A 445 -2.78 13.23 9.97
C HIS A 445 -3.29 11.93 10.59
N PHE A 446 -4.61 11.78 10.80
CA PHE A 446 -5.15 10.60 11.46
C PHE A 446 -5.18 9.38 10.52
N LEU A 447 -5.48 9.54 9.23
CA LEU A 447 -5.39 8.46 8.26
C LEU A 447 -3.97 7.88 8.17
N SER A 448 -2.94 8.73 8.12
CA SER A 448 -1.55 8.28 8.05
C SER A 448 -1.02 7.63 9.33
N ASN A 449 -1.65 7.90 10.48
CA ASN A 449 -1.32 7.29 11.77
C ASN A 449 -2.10 5.99 12.06
N CYS A 450 -3.05 5.59 11.20
CA CYS A 450 -3.72 4.31 11.29
C CYS A 450 -2.78 3.14 11.00
N ASP A 451 -3.17 1.92 11.41
CA ASP A 451 -2.38 0.71 11.16
C ASP A 451 -2.62 0.13 9.77
N PHE A 452 -3.75 0.46 9.17
CA PHE A 452 -4.15 0.04 7.83
C PHE A 452 -5.04 1.11 7.19
N LEU A 453 -4.98 1.25 5.87
CA LEU A 453 -5.73 2.26 5.12
C LEU A 453 -6.63 1.59 4.07
N VAL A 454 -7.94 1.88 4.08
CA VAL A 454 -8.87 1.47 3.03
C VAL A 454 -9.41 2.70 2.32
N CYS A 455 -9.20 2.78 1.01
CA CYS A 455 -9.59 3.98 0.26
C CYS A 455 -9.64 3.73 -1.26
N THR A 456 -9.72 4.80 -2.05
CA THR A 456 -9.56 4.80 -3.50
C THR A 456 -8.36 5.68 -3.87
N PHE A 457 -7.41 5.16 -4.65
CA PHE A 457 -6.24 5.94 -5.08
C PHE A 457 -6.54 6.96 -6.18
N SER A 458 -7.72 6.93 -6.79
CA SER A 458 -8.23 8.06 -7.57
C SER A 458 -8.31 9.35 -6.73
N SER A 459 -8.48 9.23 -5.39
CA SER A 459 -8.40 10.35 -4.46
C SER A 459 -6.97 10.71 -4.09
N GLN A 460 -6.57 11.97 -4.34
CA GLN A 460 -5.25 12.47 -3.96
C GLN A 460 -5.06 12.56 -2.44
N ILE A 461 -6.13 12.73 -1.65
CA ILE A 461 -6.04 12.75 -0.19
C ILE A 461 -5.63 11.37 0.34
N CYS A 462 -6.21 10.29 -0.22
CA CYS A 462 -5.78 8.94 0.11
C CYS A 462 -4.30 8.70 -0.21
N ARG A 463 -3.85 9.13 -1.42
CA ARG A 463 -2.43 8.98 -1.80
C ARG A 463 -1.49 9.72 -0.87
N VAL A 464 -1.81 10.98 -0.52
CA VAL A 464 -1.03 11.77 0.45
C VAL A 464 -0.99 11.09 1.82
N ALA A 465 -2.13 10.56 2.30
CA ALA A 465 -2.18 9.83 3.57
C ALA A 465 -1.30 8.56 3.51
N TYR A 466 -1.36 7.80 2.42
CA TYR A 466 -0.52 6.63 2.20
C TYR A 466 0.97 6.98 2.09
N GLU A 467 1.32 8.01 1.33
CA GLU A 467 2.69 8.52 1.20
C GLU A 467 3.26 8.91 2.57
N TYR A 468 2.47 9.62 3.37
CA TYR A 468 2.89 10.06 4.70
C TYR A 468 2.94 8.90 5.70
N MET A 469 2.03 7.92 5.61
CA MET A 469 2.06 6.67 6.40
C MET A 469 3.41 5.93 6.23
N ASN A 470 3.99 5.92 5.05
CA ASN A 470 5.28 5.30 4.77
C ASN A 470 6.48 6.01 5.42
N THR A 471 6.26 7.08 6.16
CA THR A 471 7.27 7.71 7.04
C THR A 471 7.15 7.26 8.50
N MET A 472 6.06 6.57 8.86
CA MET A 472 5.75 6.14 10.23
C MET A 472 6.17 4.68 10.49
N PHE A 473 6.34 3.90 9.42
CA PHE A 473 6.70 2.48 9.47
C PHE A 473 7.94 2.23 8.60
N PRO A 474 8.74 1.21 8.89
CA PRO A 474 9.86 0.83 8.01
C PRO A 474 9.43 0.49 6.59
N ASP A 475 8.30 -0.21 6.46
CA ASP A 475 7.64 -0.55 5.20
C ASP A 475 6.12 -0.64 5.40
N ALA A 476 5.38 0.32 4.87
CA ALA A 476 3.92 0.32 4.87
C ALA A 476 3.34 -0.05 3.49
N SER A 477 4.16 -0.60 2.58
CA SER A 477 3.74 -0.89 1.21
C SER A 477 2.57 -1.89 1.10
N MET A 478 2.35 -2.69 2.14
CA MET A 478 1.24 -3.65 2.24
C MET A 478 0.13 -3.21 3.21
N GLN A 479 0.24 -2.03 3.83
CA GLN A 479 -0.73 -1.57 4.84
C GLN A 479 -1.87 -0.75 4.23
N TYR A 480 -2.32 -1.14 3.06
CA TYR A 480 -3.47 -0.51 2.42
C TYR A 480 -4.32 -1.48 1.59
N LYS A 481 -5.55 -1.06 1.31
CA LYS A 481 -6.44 -1.61 0.29
C LYS A 481 -7.01 -0.46 -0.52
N SER A 482 -6.68 -0.41 -1.81
CA SER A 482 -7.37 0.45 -2.77
C SER A 482 -8.53 -0.33 -3.42
N LEU A 483 -9.68 0.33 -3.56
CA LEU A 483 -10.87 -0.26 -4.21
C LEU A 483 -10.88 0.00 -5.72
N ASP A 484 -10.06 0.93 -6.19
CA ASP A 484 -9.98 1.28 -7.61
C ASP A 484 -8.58 1.10 -8.19
N ASP A 485 -7.79 2.13 -8.25
CA ASP A 485 -6.54 2.19 -9.00
C ASP A 485 -5.32 1.75 -8.16
N ILE A 486 -4.21 1.45 -8.84
CA ILE A 486 -2.90 1.34 -8.19
C ILE A 486 -2.41 2.72 -7.79
N TYR A 487 -1.40 2.78 -6.90
CA TYR A 487 -0.79 4.05 -6.55
C TYR A 487 -0.11 4.72 -7.77
N TYR A 488 -0.35 6.01 -7.94
CA TYR A 488 0.32 6.87 -8.91
C TYR A 488 0.53 8.27 -8.34
N PHE A 489 1.54 9.01 -8.84
CA PHE A 489 1.83 10.35 -8.36
C PHE A 489 1.32 11.43 -9.32
N GLY A 490 0.54 12.37 -8.81
CA GLY A 490 -0.07 13.42 -9.64
C GLY A 490 -0.94 12.81 -10.75
N GLY A 491 -0.71 13.17 -12.01
CA GLY A 491 -1.34 12.56 -13.19
C GLY A 491 -0.45 11.55 -13.91
N GLN A 492 0.55 10.96 -13.23
CA GLN A 492 1.57 10.12 -13.85
C GLN A 492 1.37 8.67 -13.49
N ILE A 493 0.95 7.87 -14.45
CA ILE A 493 0.66 6.44 -14.30
C ILE A 493 1.82 5.56 -14.84
N SER A 494 2.90 6.14 -15.36
CA SER A 494 3.98 5.44 -16.07
C SER A 494 4.86 4.60 -15.13
N ARG A 495 4.31 3.58 -14.50
CA ARG A 495 5.08 2.52 -13.84
C ARG A 495 5.50 1.48 -14.87
N ILE A 496 6.68 0.91 -14.71
CA ILE A 496 7.17 -0.18 -15.54
C ILE A 496 7.23 -1.46 -14.71
N HIS A 497 6.61 -2.52 -15.23
CA HIS A 497 6.84 -3.88 -14.78
C HIS A 497 7.84 -4.60 -15.70
N VAL A 498 8.63 -5.49 -15.13
CA VAL A 498 9.55 -6.35 -15.90
C VAL A 498 9.10 -7.80 -15.73
N ALA A 499 8.93 -8.50 -16.85
CA ALA A 499 8.58 -9.92 -16.85
C ALA A 499 9.75 -10.76 -16.32
N VAL A 500 9.48 -11.55 -15.29
CA VAL A 500 10.44 -12.48 -14.66
C VAL A 500 10.10 -13.93 -14.96
N LEU A 501 8.89 -14.19 -15.46
CA LEU A 501 8.44 -15.51 -15.94
C LEU A 501 7.77 -15.35 -17.31
N PRO A 502 7.91 -16.34 -18.22
CA PRO A 502 7.24 -16.30 -19.51
C PRO A 502 5.74 -16.52 -19.35
N HIS A 503 4.94 -15.99 -20.27
CA HIS A 503 3.50 -16.21 -20.34
C HIS A 503 3.05 -16.43 -21.77
N THR A 504 2.30 -17.51 -21.97
CA THR A 504 1.55 -17.77 -23.21
C THR A 504 0.10 -17.37 -22.97
N PRO A 505 -0.49 -16.50 -23.80
CA PRO A 505 -1.89 -16.10 -23.67
C PRO A 505 -2.84 -17.30 -23.70
N LYS A 506 -3.79 -17.33 -22.80
CA LYS A 506 -4.90 -18.32 -22.78
C LYS A 506 -6.17 -17.76 -23.41
N ASP A 507 -6.25 -16.45 -23.48
CA ASP A 507 -7.38 -15.68 -23.99
C ASP A 507 -6.88 -14.54 -24.88
N PRO A 508 -7.62 -14.12 -25.93
CA PRO A 508 -7.22 -13.01 -26.80
C PRO A 508 -7.04 -11.66 -26.09
N SER A 509 -7.59 -11.49 -24.89
CA SER A 509 -7.40 -10.29 -24.08
C SER A 509 -6.05 -10.24 -23.35
N GLU A 510 -5.30 -11.35 -23.34
CA GLU A 510 -3.99 -11.47 -22.69
C GLU A 510 -2.84 -11.20 -23.68
N MET A 511 -1.70 -10.75 -23.15
CA MET A 511 -0.46 -10.59 -23.93
C MET A 511 0.51 -11.74 -23.66
N GLU A 512 1.32 -12.06 -24.66
CA GLU A 512 2.51 -12.87 -24.47
C GLU A 512 3.57 -12.12 -23.65
N LEU A 513 4.27 -12.84 -22.75
CA LEU A 513 5.44 -12.31 -22.06
C LEU A 513 6.66 -13.17 -22.32
N VAL A 514 7.75 -12.52 -22.67
CA VAL A 514 9.11 -13.07 -22.64
C VAL A 514 9.83 -12.50 -21.45
N VAL A 515 10.68 -13.31 -20.78
CA VAL A 515 11.49 -12.82 -19.65
C VAL A 515 12.32 -11.60 -20.06
N GLY A 516 12.24 -10.53 -19.28
CA GLY A 516 12.85 -9.24 -19.57
C GLY A 516 11.97 -8.23 -20.30
N ASP A 517 10.78 -8.62 -20.78
CA ASP A 517 9.81 -7.67 -21.36
C ASP A 517 9.49 -6.56 -20.35
N LYS A 518 9.45 -5.34 -20.84
CA LYS A 518 9.04 -4.16 -20.09
C LYS A 518 7.60 -3.82 -20.44
N ILE A 519 6.77 -3.68 -19.43
CA ILE A 519 5.34 -3.39 -19.57
C ILE A 519 5.05 -2.05 -18.90
N SER A 520 4.56 -1.07 -19.68
CA SER A 520 4.00 0.16 -19.11
C SER A 520 2.64 -0.14 -18.51
N VAL A 521 2.54 -0.03 -17.18
CA VAL A 521 1.37 -0.43 -16.40
C VAL A 521 0.24 0.58 -16.60
N ALA A 522 -0.96 0.09 -16.93
CA ALA A 522 -2.19 0.88 -17.00
C ALA A 522 -3.06 0.72 -15.73
N GLY A 523 -2.96 -0.38 -15.01
CA GLY A 523 -3.67 -0.64 -13.76
C GLY A 523 -3.61 -2.10 -13.34
N ASN A 524 -4.09 -2.40 -12.11
CA ASN A 524 -4.30 -3.74 -11.60
C ASN A 524 -5.82 -3.99 -11.50
N HIS A 525 -6.29 -5.13 -11.98
CA HIS A 525 -7.71 -5.50 -11.91
C HIS A 525 -8.10 -6.16 -10.59
N TRP A 526 -7.16 -6.32 -9.64
CA TRP A 526 -7.36 -6.96 -8.34
C TRP A 526 -7.96 -8.38 -8.43
N ASN A 527 -7.64 -9.06 -9.54
CA ASN A 527 -8.08 -10.42 -9.86
C ASN A 527 -6.91 -11.34 -10.27
N GLY A 528 -5.68 -10.97 -9.90
CA GLY A 528 -4.45 -11.66 -10.32
C GLY A 528 -3.90 -11.20 -11.67
N TYR A 529 -4.60 -10.31 -12.37
CA TYR A 529 -4.16 -9.73 -13.64
C TYR A 529 -4.00 -8.22 -13.54
N SER A 530 -2.96 -7.73 -14.17
CA SER A 530 -2.74 -6.32 -14.47
C SER A 530 -2.96 -6.04 -15.95
N LYS A 531 -3.20 -4.79 -16.30
CA LYS A 531 -3.30 -4.30 -17.68
C LYS A 531 -2.15 -3.36 -17.99
N GLY A 532 -1.60 -3.45 -19.19
CA GLY A 532 -0.51 -2.55 -19.59
C GLY A 532 -0.13 -2.72 -21.05
N THR A 533 0.83 -1.91 -21.50
CA THR A 533 1.40 -1.98 -22.86
C THR A 533 2.77 -2.63 -22.78
N ASN A 534 2.94 -3.76 -23.46
CA ASN A 534 4.26 -4.38 -23.64
C ASN A 534 5.08 -3.52 -24.59
N LEU A 535 6.21 -3.00 -24.13
CA LEU A 535 7.03 -2.07 -24.91
C LEU A 535 7.80 -2.76 -26.08
N ARG A 536 7.93 -4.10 -26.06
CA ARG A 536 8.52 -4.87 -27.16
C ARG A 536 7.52 -5.03 -28.31
N THR A 537 6.25 -5.36 -28.00
CA THR A 537 5.22 -5.68 -29.03
C THR A 537 4.25 -4.54 -29.29
N ASN A 538 4.27 -3.50 -28.45
CA ASN A 538 3.32 -2.39 -28.42
C ASN A 538 1.85 -2.83 -28.23
N GLN A 539 1.63 -4.03 -27.67
CA GLN A 539 0.30 -4.57 -27.39
C GLN A 539 -0.20 -4.08 -26.03
N LEU A 540 -1.40 -3.50 -25.99
CA LEU A 540 -2.14 -3.17 -24.76
C LEU A 540 -3.07 -4.34 -24.42
N ALA A 541 -2.78 -5.09 -23.36
CA ALA A 541 -3.56 -6.26 -22.96
C ALA A 541 -3.38 -6.59 -21.47
N LEU A 542 -4.05 -7.65 -21.02
CA LEU A 542 -3.91 -8.22 -19.67
C LEU A 542 -2.65 -9.11 -19.58
N TYR A 543 -2.09 -9.17 -18.36
CA TYR A 543 -1.01 -10.10 -18.03
C TYR A 543 -1.08 -10.52 -16.57
N PRO A 544 -0.66 -11.76 -16.21
CA PRO A 544 -0.65 -12.23 -14.82
C PRO A 544 0.33 -11.42 -13.98
N THR A 545 -0.16 -10.77 -12.92
CA THR A 545 0.63 -9.85 -12.08
C THR A 545 1.80 -10.57 -11.40
N PHE A 546 1.65 -11.84 -11.00
CA PHE A 546 2.71 -12.62 -10.35
C PHE A 546 3.91 -12.96 -11.25
N LYS A 547 3.77 -12.80 -12.58
CA LYS A 547 4.84 -13.07 -13.56
C LYS A 547 5.77 -11.88 -13.82
N VAL A 548 5.48 -10.77 -13.19
CA VAL A 548 6.24 -9.53 -13.34
C VAL A 548 6.70 -9.00 -11.99
N VAL A 549 7.68 -8.10 -12.00
CA VAL A 549 8.10 -7.32 -10.83
C VAL A 549 8.10 -5.84 -11.18
N PRO A 550 7.74 -4.96 -10.25
CA PRO A 550 7.86 -3.53 -10.48
C PRO A 550 9.34 -3.15 -10.65
N ARG A 551 9.63 -2.32 -11.65
CA ARG A 551 10.94 -1.73 -11.84
C ARG A 551 11.02 -0.45 -11.02
N VAL A 552 12.08 -0.34 -10.21
CA VAL A 552 12.39 0.92 -9.53
C VAL A 552 13.11 1.84 -10.51
N GLU A 553 12.47 2.94 -10.87
CA GLU A 553 13.07 3.95 -11.73
C GLU A 553 14.00 4.85 -10.90
N THR A 554 15.19 5.08 -11.42
CA THR A 554 16.22 5.91 -10.77
C THR A 554 16.66 7.06 -11.65
N ALA A 555 17.09 8.15 -11.03
CA ALA A 555 17.74 9.27 -11.70
C ALA A 555 18.97 9.72 -10.93
N ASP A 556 19.90 10.37 -11.62
CA ASP A 556 21.07 10.96 -10.98
C ASP A 556 20.66 12.25 -10.25
N PHE A 557 20.59 12.13 -8.93
CA PHE A 557 20.39 13.26 -8.01
C PHE A 557 21.71 13.64 -7.35
N PRO A 558 21.86 14.89 -6.88
CA PRO A 558 22.98 15.28 -6.06
C PRO A 558 23.05 14.46 -4.76
N THR A 559 24.24 14.01 -4.39
CA THR A 559 24.44 13.20 -3.18
C THR A 559 24.73 14.02 -1.93
N TYR A 560 24.93 15.34 -2.08
CA TYR A 560 25.23 16.27 -1.00
C TYR A 560 26.41 15.77 -0.12
N PRO A 561 27.64 15.75 -0.62
CA PRO A 561 28.80 15.19 0.08
C PRO A 561 29.13 15.92 1.39
N GLN A 562 28.62 17.14 1.58
CA GLN A 562 28.72 17.92 2.82
C GLN A 562 27.85 17.33 3.96
N VAL A 563 26.91 16.46 3.63
CA VAL A 563 26.04 15.77 4.59
C VAL A 563 26.57 14.35 4.79
N PRO A 564 27.14 14.00 5.96
CA PRO A 564 27.67 12.67 6.21
C PRO A 564 26.62 11.57 5.95
N ALA A 565 27.01 10.47 5.30
CA ALA A 565 26.11 9.35 5.01
C ALA A 565 25.66 8.60 6.27
N SER A 566 26.51 8.55 7.31
CA SER A 566 26.18 8.02 8.62
C SER A 566 26.54 9.02 9.69
N MET A 567 25.73 9.18 10.74
CA MET A 567 26.22 9.72 11.98
C MET A 567 27.00 8.60 12.68
N THR A 568 28.30 8.84 12.95
CA THR A 568 29.00 8.10 14.00
C THR A 568 28.30 8.47 15.30
N TRP A 569 27.52 7.56 15.86
CA TRP A 569 26.91 7.71 17.18
C TRP A 569 28.02 7.71 18.25
N SER A 570 28.79 8.81 18.34
CA SER A 570 29.46 9.15 19.58
C SER A 570 28.34 9.60 20.51
N ARG A 571 28.11 8.84 21.60
CA ARG A 571 27.16 9.12 22.68
C ARG A 571 26.64 10.57 22.67
N VAL A 572 25.58 10.81 21.91
CA VAL A 572 24.85 12.09 21.97
C VAL A 572 23.87 11.95 23.11
N ASP A 573 23.98 12.83 24.10
CA ASP A 573 23.03 12.98 25.19
C ASP A 573 21.60 13.10 24.65
N TRP A 574 20.78 12.11 24.95
CA TRP A 574 19.35 12.02 24.57
C TRP A 574 18.49 13.13 25.20
N ASN A 575 19.11 14.02 26.00
CA ASN A 575 18.42 15.07 26.76
C ASN A 575 18.11 16.34 25.98
N THR A 576 18.55 16.53 24.73
CA THR A 576 18.39 17.81 24.01
C THR A 576 17.59 17.77 22.72
N SER A 577 17.13 16.60 22.24
CA SER A 577 16.28 16.57 21.03
C SER A 577 14.79 16.57 21.38
N HIS A 578 14.20 17.75 21.46
CA HIS A 578 12.74 17.96 21.62
C HIS A 578 11.87 17.53 20.43
N ALA A 579 12.36 16.70 19.49
CA ALA A 579 11.71 16.50 18.21
C ALA A 579 10.89 15.22 18.02
N PHE A 580 10.99 14.21 18.88
CA PHE A 580 10.23 12.96 18.70
C PHE A 580 9.78 12.34 20.02
N ARG A 581 8.68 12.81 20.57
CA ARG A 581 7.91 12.05 21.56
C ARG A 581 6.73 11.36 20.87
N HIS A 582 6.99 10.21 20.25
CA HIS A 582 5.94 9.24 19.96
C HIS A 582 6.13 8.08 20.93
N THR A 583 5.24 7.96 21.90
CA THR A 583 5.19 6.84 22.84
C THR A 583 4.72 5.58 22.11
N PRO A 584 5.46 4.45 22.15
CA PRO A 584 4.89 3.17 21.78
C PRO A 584 3.97 2.70 22.90
N PHE A 585 2.70 2.49 22.57
CA PHE A 585 1.73 1.87 23.46
C PHE A 585 2.02 0.36 23.57
N VAL A 586 2.48 -0.08 24.71
CA VAL A 586 2.46 -1.49 25.11
C VAL A 586 1.55 -1.63 26.32
N LYS A 587 0.43 -2.34 26.14
CA LYS A 587 -0.48 -2.81 27.20
C LYS A 587 -0.87 -1.76 28.26
N GLY A 588 -1.64 -0.75 27.90
CA GLY A 588 -2.41 0.03 28.88
C GLY A 588 -1.63 0.80 29.95
N LEU A 589 -0.30 0.85 29.90
CA LEU A 589 0.54 1.63 30.82
C LEU A 589 1.31 2.67 29.99
N VAL A 590 1.07 3.94 30.24
CA VAL A 590 1.91 5.05 29.78
C VAL A 590 3.16 5.02 30.65
N ILE A 591 4.27 4.49 30.13
CA ILE A 591 5.58 4.62 30.79
C ILE A 591 6.30 5.77 30.10
N PRO A 592 6.64 6.85 30.80
CA PRO A 592 7.49 7.90 30.24
C PRO A 592 8.87 7.34 29.90
N TRP A 593 9.40 7.71 28.74
CA TRP A 593 10.70 7.24 28.22
C TRP A 593 11.91 7.61 29.11
N ASP A 594 11.72 8.44 30.12
CA ASP A 594 12.80 8.91 31.01
C ASP A 594 13.41 7.82 31.92
N HIS A 595 12.88 6.58 31.92
CA HIS A 595 13.32 5.49 32.78
C HIS A 595 13.76 4.19 32.08
N PHE A 596 13.96 4.22 30.76
CA PHE A 596 14.54 3.06 30.06
C PHE A 596 16.06 3.00 30.21
N ASN A 597 16.53 2.37 31.29
CA ASN A 597 17.94 2.09 31.52
C ASN A 597 18.26 0.69 30.97
N LEU A 598 18.86 0.65 29.77
CA LEU A 598 19.29 -0.57 29.05
C LEU A 598 20.21 -1.52 29.85
N LYS A 599 20.64 -1.13 31.04
CA LYS A 599 21.48 -1.97 31.92
C LYS A 599 20.74 -3.12 32.59
N TYR A 600 19.41 -3.15 32.62
CA TYR A 600 18.65 -4.22 33.28
C TYR A 600 18.32 -5.44 32.41
N PHE A 601 18.53 -5.37 31.10
CA PHE A 601 18.21 -6.50 30.21
C PHE A 601 19.33 -7.51 30.03
N PHE A 602 20.57 -7.22 30.46
CA PHE A 602 21.71 -8.12 30.28
C PHE A 602 22.12 -8.91 31.54
N ASN A 603 21.42 -8.76 32.68
CA ASN A 603 21.86 -9.38 33.94
C ASN A 603 20.79 -10.20 34.69
N SER A 604 19.67 -10.53 34.07
CA SER A 604 18.73 -11.51 34.65
C SER A 604 18.77 -12.78 33.82
N GLY A 605 19.68 -13.70 34.21
CA GLY A 605 19.65 -15.09 33.78
C GLY A 605 18.33 -15.72 34.24
N PHE A 606 17.37 -15.84 33.34
CA PHE A 606 16.20 -16.71 33.51
C PHE A 606 16.49 -18.04 32.82
N THR A 607 16.86 -19.03 33.60
CA THR A 607 16.77 -20.43 33.25
C THR A 607 15.30 -20.81 33.11
N VAL A 608 14.91 -21.20 31.90
CA VAL A 608 13.64 -21.87 31.66
C VAL A 608 13.74 -23.30 32.19
N ASN A 609 13.09 -23.56 33.31
CA ASN A 609 12.72 -24.91 33.66
C ASN A 609 11.23 -24.93 34.09
N SER A 610 10.51 -25.74 33.31
CA SER A 610 9.26 -26.46 33.64
C SER A 610 8.07 -25.64 34.11
N LEU A 611 6.97 -25.68 33.34
CA LEU A 611 5.72 -26.35 33.75
C LEU A 611 4.63 -26.15 32.65
N TRP A 612 4.20 -27.30 32.11
CA TRP A 612 2.89 -27.66 31.47
C TRP A 612 2.38 -26.81 30.32
#